data_144a982e8f2251f76b0a8c85a28e5cbf
#
_entry.id   144a982e8f2251f76b0a8c85a28e5cbf
#
_cell.length_a   1.000
_cell.length_b   1.000
_cell.length_c   1.000
_cell.angle_alpha   90.00
_cell.angle_beta   90.00
_cell.angle_gamma   90.00
#
_symmetry.space_group_name_H-M   'P 1'
#
loop_
_entity.id
_entity.type
_entity.pdbx_description
1 polymer ?
#
loop_
_entity_poly.entity_id
_entity_poly.type
_entity_poly.pdbx_seq_one_letter_code
_entity_poly.pdbx_strand_id
1 'polypeptide(L)'
;IAFCNKYEFDGIDLDWEFPMSQDEFDAYNSFLQKLKARMKDEMWNKEESTLSLALGTWALKYTPETIECIDYVNVMGYDILDQDGQHSSFFSSCVQAADYIESQGFSKQQINIGFPFYGTWEGGRMEQYAYNAITEEISPFNNFYTMKKYDTQEDRYTYFNSQAIIRDKTAYAYLKGYGGVMIFSQYCDLPSGDERSLTKAISDYLQEGK
;
A
#
# COMPACT_ATOMS: atom_id res chain seq x y z
N ILE A 1 -5.12 -22.71 0.99
CA ILE A 1 -5.65 -23.21 2.26
C ILE A 1 -4.69 -24.26 2.87
N ALA A 2 -4.38 -25.37 2.18
CA ALA A 2 -3.49 -26.41 2.74
C ALA A 2 -2.13 -25.87 3.21
N PHE A 3 -1.54 -24.90 2.49
CA PHE A 3 -0.32 -24.24 2.87
C PHE A 3 -0.52 -23.39 4.13
N CYS A 4 -1.62 -22.63 4.22
CA CYS A 4 -1.95 -21.83 5.39
C CYS A 4 -2.12 -22.71 6.63
N ASN A 5 -2.83 -23.82 6.49
CA ASN A 5 -3.02 -24.78 7.60
C ASN A 5 -1.70 -25.41 8.06
N LYS A 6 -0.78 -25.68 7.12
CA LYS A 6 0.52 -26.28 7.45
C LYS A 6 1.42 -25.36 8.26
N TYR A 7 1.36 -24.05 7.97
CA TYR A 7 2.24 -23.06 8.57
C TYR A 7 1.52 -22.09 9.52
N GLU A 8 0.24 -22.38 9.79
CA GLU A 8 -0.60 -21.60 10.71
C GLU A 8 -0.71 -20.12 10.32
N PHE A 9 -0.82 -19.83 8.99
CA PHE A 9 -1.09 -18.48 8.53
C PHE A 9 -2.56 -18.10 8.77
N ASP A 10 -2.77 -16.85 9.20
CA ASP A 10 -4.08 -16.35 9.60
C ASP A 10 -4.99 -16.01 8.42
N GLY A 11 -4.44 -15.83 7.22
CA GLY A 11 -5.23 -15.45 6.06
C GLY A 11 -4.49 -15.56 4.74
N ILE A 12 -5.13 -15.02 3.72
CA ILE A 12 -4.63 -14.97 2.34
C ILE A 12 -4.79 -13.55 1.82
N ASP A 13 -3.70 -12.96 1.34
CA ASP A 13 -3.72 -11.74 0.55
C ASP A 13 -3.56 -12.08 -0.93
N LEU A 14 -4.34 -11.44 -1.80
CA LEU A 14 -4.30 -11.66 -3.24
C LEU A 14 -3.95 -10.36 -3.95
N ASP A 15 -2.91 -10.44 -4.77
CA ASP A 15 -2.41 -9.37 -5.60
C ASP A 15 -2.48 -9.80 -7.07
N TRP A 16 -3.60 -9.48 -7.74
CA TRP A 16 -3.75 -9.65 -9.18
C TRP A 16 -3.72 -8.30 -9.88
N GLU A 17 -2.64 -8.04 -10.57
CA GLU A 17 -2.40 -6.79 -11.30
C GLU A 17 -2.53 -6.99 -12.82
N PHE A 18 -3.69 -6.79 -13.46
CA PHE A 18 -5.01 -6.50 -12.89
C PHE A 18 -6.07 -7.22 -13.75
N PRO A 19 -7.29 -7.51 -13.25
CA PRO A 19 -8.39 -7.87 -14.13
C PRO A 19 -8.70 -6.71 -15.08
N MET A 20 -8.82 -6.98 -16.39
CA MET A 20 -8.97 -5.95 -17.43
C MET A 20 -10.30 -6.02 -18.16
N SER A 21 -11.00 -7.16 -18.11
CA SER A 21 -12.27 -7.38 -18.79
C SER A 21 -13.40 -7.66 -17.81
N GLN A 22 -14.65 -7.51 -18.29
CA GLN A 22 -15.81 -7.87 -17.47
C GLN A 22 -15.80 -9.35 -17.09
N ASP A 23 -15.46 -10.23 -18.03
CA ASP A 23 -15.41 -11.67 -17.79
C ASP A 23 -14.37 -12.05 -16.72
N GLU A 24 -13.22 -11.36 -16.71
CA GLU A 24 -12.20 -11.56 -15.68
C GLU A 24 -12.69 -11.09 -14.30
N PHE A 25 -13.37 -9.94 -14.23
CA PHE A 25 -13.98 -9.50 -12.98
C PHE A 25 -15.08 -10.44 -12.50
N ASP A 26 -15.93 -10.95 -13.39
CA ASP A 26 -16.98 -11.89 -13.04
C ASP A 26 -16.40 -13.21 -12.49
N ALA A 27 -15.36 -13.72 -13.15
CA ALA A 27 -14.62 -14.89 -12.68
C ALA A 27 -13.93 -14.64 -11.33
N TYR A 28 -13.31 -13.48 -11.16
CA TYR A 28 -12.59 -13.12 -9.94
C TYR A 28 -13.56 -12.91 -8.76
N ASN A 29 -14.68 -12.22 -8.97
CA ASN A 29 -15.74 -12.09 -7.97
C ASN A 29 -16.22 -13.49 -7.48
N SER A 30 -16.52 -14.38 -8.44
CA SER A 30 -16.92 -15.76 -8.13
C SER A 30 -15.85 -16.55 -7.37
N PHE A 31 -14.57 -16.35 -7.74
CA PHE A 31 -13.45 -17.00 -7.08
C PHE A 31 -13.29 -16.50 -5.63
N LEU A 32 -13.33 -15.19 -5.38
CA LEU A 32 -13.17 -14.60 -4.05
C LEU A 32 -14.25 -15.07 -3.08
N GLN A 33 -15.52 -15.06 -3.51
CA GLN A 33 -16.64 -15.55 -2.70
C GLN A 33 -16.46 -17.03 -2.32
N LYS A 34 -16.09 -17.88 -3.30
CA LYS A 34 -15.82 -19.30 -3.06
C LYS A 34 -14.59 -19.51 -2.17
N LEU A 35 -13.54 -18.70 -2.36
CA LEU A 35 -12.34 -18.78 -1.54
C LEU A 35 -12.67 -18.47 -0.08
N LYS A 36 -13.38 -17.36 0.18
CA LYS A 36 -13.76 -16.96 1.55
C LYS A 36 -14.64 -18.03 2.22
N ALA A 37 -15.61 -18.58 1.49
CA ALA A 37 -16.45 -19.68 2.01
C ALA A 37 -15.60 -20.90 2.41
N ARG A 38 -14.67 -21.31 1.54
CA ARG A 38 -13.76 -22.43 1.85
C ARG A 38 -12.78 -22.13 2.98
N MET A 39 -12.33 -20.87 3.12
CA MET A 39 -11.47 -20.46 4.23
C MET A 39 -12.19 -20.66 5.57
N LYS A 40 -13.46 -20.26 5.68
CA LYS A 40 -14.29 -20.45 6.87
C LYS A 40 -14.50 -21.92 7.24
N ASP A 41 -14.52 -22.81 6.27
CA ASP A 41 -14.72 -24.24 6.49
C ASP A 41 -13.42 -25.00 6.75
N GLU A 42 -12.34 -24.66 6.03
CA GLU A 42 -11.17 -25.50 5.86
C GLU A 42 -9.90 -24.94 6.54
N MET A 43 -9.82 -23.63 6.86
CA MET A 43 -8.65 -23.09 7.53
C MET A 43 -8.61 -23.47 9.02
N TRP A 44 -7.40 -23.57 9.56
CA TRP A 44 -7.15 -23.93 10.95
C TRP A 44 -7.83 -22.97 11.94
N ASN A 45 -7.91 -21.67 11.60
CA ASN A 45 -8.52 -20.59 12.39
C ASN A 45 -9.94 -20.21 11.91
N LYS A 46 -10.46 -20.87 10.87
CA LYS A 46 -11.85 -20.76 10.37
C LYS A 46 -12.42 -19.34 10.34
N GLU A 47 -13.30 -19.00 11.29
CA GLU A 47 -14.01 -17.71 11.34
C GLU A 47 -13.08 -16.50 11.53
N GLU A 48 -11.90 -16.71 12.08
CA GLU A 48 -10.90 -15.67 12.25
C GLU A 48 -10.00 -15.49 11.02
N SER A 49 -10.17 -16.36 10.00
CA SER A 49 -9.38 -16.30 8.77
C SER A 49 -9.67 -15.03 7.97
N THR A 50 -8.60 -14.33 7.55
CA THR A 50 -8.72 -13.09 6.81
C THR A 50 -8.45 -13.26 5.31
N LEU A 51 -9.28 -12.63 4.48
CA LEU A 51 -9.06 -12.49 3.04
C LEU A 51 -8.83 -11.02 2.72
N SER A 52 -7.67 -10.69 2.18
CA SER A 52 -7.35 -9.34 1.75
C SER A 52 -6.95 -9.28 0.28
N LEU A 53 -7.01 -8.09 -0.30
CA LEU A 53 -6.62 -7.81 -1.67
C LEU A 53 -5.66 -6.63 -1.72
N ALA A 54 -4.62 -6.71 -2.55
CA ALA A 54 -3.91 -5.53 -3.02
C ALA A 54 -4.68 -4.92 -4.20
N LEU A 55 -4.99 -3.62 -4.14
CA LEU A 55 -5.82 -2.95 -5.14
C LEU A 55 -5.15 -1.70 -5.70
N GLY A 56 -5.16 -1.61 -7.02
CA GLY A 56 -4.94 -0.35 -7.73
C GLY A 56 -6.13 0.60 -7.61
N THR A 57 -5.98 1.81 -8.13
CA THR A 57 -6.96 2.89 -8.00
C THR A 57 -7.71 3.18 -9.31
N TRP A 58 -7.97 2.15 -10.10
CA TRP A 58 -8.67 2.29 -11.39
C TRP A 58 -9.47 1.05 -11.76
N ALA A 59 -10.57 1.28 -12.49
CA ALA A 59 -11.36 0.27 -13.21
C ALA A 59 -11.87 -0.92 -12.36
N LEU A 60 -12.07 -0.74 -11.06
CA LEU A 60 -12.56 -1.81 -10.18
C LEU A 60 -14.04 -2.12 -10.47
N LYS A 61 -14.39 -3.42 -10.45
CA LYS A 61 -15.74 -3.92 -10.69
C LYS A 61 -16.09 -5.08 -9.74
N TYR A 62 -15.94 -4.84 -8.45
CA TYR A 62 -16.34 -5.80 -7.42
C TYR A 62 -17.85 -5.69 -7.14
N THR A 63 -18.50 -6.84 -6.95
CA THR A 63 -19.90 -6.85 -6.54
C THR A 63 -20.03 -6.59 -5.03
N PRO A 64 -21.20 -6.09 -4.55
CA PRO A 64 -21.41 -5.90 -3.11
C PRO A 64 -21.13 -7.18 -2.29
N GLU A 65 -21.57 -8.34 -2.80
CA GLU A 65 -21.37 -9.63 -2.14
C GLU A 65 -19.88 -10.00 -2.05
N THR A 66 -19.09 -9.60 -3.05
CA THR A 66 -17.64 -9.80 -3.02
C THR A 66 -16.99 -8.84 -2.02
N ILE A 67 -17.39 -7.57 -1.99
CA ILE A 67 -16.89 -6.58 -1.03
C ILE A 67 -17.13 -7.04 0.42
N GLU A 68 -18.32 -7.62 0.69
CA GLU A 68 -18.66 -8.19 2.01
C GLU A 68 -17.78 -9.39 2.40
N CYS A 69 -17.24 -10.11 1.43
CA CYS A 69 -16.35 -11.25 1.68
C CYS A 69 -14.90 -10.84 2.02
N ILE A 70 -14.52 -9.62 1.71
CA ILE A 70 -13.15 -9.11 1.87
C ILE A 70 -13.03 -8.44 3.22
N ASP A 71 -12.04 -8.85 4.00
CA ASP A 71 -11.81 -8.28 5.32
C ASP A 71 -11.01 -6.96 5.23
N TYR A 72 -9.99 -6.91 4.35
CA TYR A 72 -9.14 -5.74 4.14
C TYR A 72 -8.77 -5.55 2.67
N VAL A 73 -8.57 -4.31 2.28
CA VAL A 73 -7.97 -3.95 1.00
C VAL A 73 -6.71 -3.11 1.24
N ASN A 74 -5.60 -3.56 0.71
CA ASN A 74 -4.32 -2.89 0.74
C ASN A 74 -4.21 -2.03 -0.51
N VAL A 75 -4.49 -0.74 -0.36
CA VAL A 75 -4.58 0.19 -1.49
C VAL A 75 -3.19 0.62 -1.92
N MET A 76 -2.82 0.29 -3.14
CA MET A 76 -1.57 0.72 -3.76
C MET A 76 -1.63 2.20 -4.15
N GLY A 77 -1.59 3.08 -3.15
CA GLY A 77 -1.64 4.53 -3.28
C GLY A 77 -0.29 5.16 -3.64
N TYR A 78 0.49 4.47 -4.47
CA TYR A 78 1.83 4.85 -4.91
C TYR A 78 2.02 4.56 -6.39
N ASP A 79 3.17 4.94 -6.95
CA ASP A 79 3.46 4.86 -8.40
C ASP A 79 2.46 5.64 -9.27
N ILE A 80 1.79 6.60 -8.68
CA ILE A 80 0.86 7.51 -9.34
C ILE A 80 1.67 8.75 -9.77
N LEU A 81 1.64 9.08 -11.04
CA LEU A 81 2.27 10.32 -11.53
C LEU A 81 1.32 11.50 -11.34
N ASP A 82 1.86 12.65 -10.97
CA ASP A 82 1.13 13.91 -10.99
C ASP A 82 0.90 14.41 -12.44
N GLN A 83 0.25 15.57 -12.57
CA GLN A 83 -0.08 16.16 -13.87
C GLN A 83 1.16 16.53 -14.70
N ASP A 84 2.29 16.75 -14.04
CA ASP A 84 3.57 17.09 -14.67
C ASP A 84 4.42 15.84 -14.98
N GLY A 85 3.88 14.65 -14.75
CA GLY A 85 4.56 13.38 -14.97
C GLY A 85 5.61 13.06 -13.92
N GLN A 86 5.63 13.78 -12.80
CA GLN A 86 6.49 13.51 -11.67
C GLN A 86 5.87 12.45 -10.77
N HIS A 87 6.71 11.72 -10.06
CA HIS A 87 6.25 10.72 -9.12
C HIS A 87 5.53 11.37 -7.94
N SER A 88 4.26 11.10 -7.83
CA SER A 88 3.39 11.71 -6.83
C SER A 88 2.89 10.73 -5.77
N SER A 89 3.77 9.94 -5.19
CA SER A 89 3.41 9.22 -3.96
C SER A 89 3.27 10.19 -2.77
N PHE A 90 2.85 11.43 -3.07
CA PHE A 90 2.62 12.50 -2.11
C PHE A 90 1.29 12.32 -1.37
N PHE A 91 1.01 13.24 -0.47
CA PHE A 91 -0.20 13.22 0.33
C PHE A 91 -1.49 13.22 -0.52
N SER A 92 -1.53 14.03 -1.58
CA SER A 92 -2.70 14.11 -2.47
C SER A 92 -3.04 12.79 -3.16
N SER A 93 -2.04 12.01 -3.56
CA SER A 93 -2.24 10.68 -4.16
C SER A 93 -2.84 9.70 -3.17
N CYS A 94 -2.40 9.75 -1.91
CA CYS A 94 -2.94 8.97 -0.82
C CYS A 94 -4.44 9.27 -0.60
N VAL A 95 -4.82 10.55 -0.58
CA VAL A 95 -6.21 10.99 -0.44
C VAL A 95 -7.06 10.51 -1.61
N GLN A 96 -6.61 10.75 -2.85
CA GLN A 96 -7.33 10.33 -4.05
C GLN A 96 -7.52 8.82 -4.12
N ALA A 97 -6.49 8.05 -3.77
CA ALA A 97 -6.56 6.60 -3.73
C ALA A 97 -7.60 6.11 -2.72
N ALA A 98 -7.59 6.64 -1.51
CA ALA A 98 -8.55 6.28 -0.47
C ALA A 98 -9.98 6.65 -0.85
N ASP A 99 -10.21 7.87 -1.34
CA ASP A 99 -11.53 8.34 -1.79
C ASP A 99 -12.07 7.49 -2.95
N TYR A 100 -11.19 7.07 -3.87
CA TYR A 100 -11.60 6.20 -4.97
C TYR A 100 -12.09 4.83 -4.46
N ILE A 101 -11.33 4.17 -3.58
CA ILE A 101 -11.72 2.86 -3.03
C ILE A 101 -13.01 2.96 -2.21
N GLU A 102 -13.16 4.00 -1.42
CA GLU A 102 -14.40 4.28 -0.67
C GLU A 102 -15.61 4.43 -1.62
N SER A 103 -15.41 5.12 -2.76
CA SER A 103 -16.44 5.28 -3.79
C SER A 103 -16.86 3.96 -4.48
N GLN A 104 -16.02 2.93 -4.40
CA GLN A 104 -16.33 1.59 -4.92
C GLN A 104 -17.17 0.74 -3.95
N GLY A 105 -17.48 1.25 -2.76
CA GLY A 105 -18.34 0.59 -1.77
C GLY A 105 -17.60 -0.09 -0.62
N PHE A 106 -16.27 -0.04 -0.57
CA PHE A 106 -15.53 -0.50 0.60
C PHE A 106 -15.72 0.45 1.78
N SER A 107 -15.93 -0.11 2.96
CA SER A 107 -15.98 0.66 4.19
C SER A 107 -14.58 1.16 4.59
N LYS A 108 -14.51 2.26 5.31
CA LYS A 108 -13.23 2.79 5.80
C LYS A 108 -12.42 1.78 6.60
N GLN A 109 -13.10 0.97 7.42
CA GLN A 109 -12.48 -0.03 8.26
C GLN A 109 -11.84 -1.18 7.45
N GLN A 110 -12.27 -1.39 6.20
CA GLN A 110 -11.65 -2.35 5.31
C GLN A 110 -10.41 -1.79 4.60
N ILE A 111 -10.20 -0.48 4.58
CA ILE A 111 -9.18 0.19 3.77
C ILE A 111 -7.89 0.37 4.56
N ASN A 112 -6.80 -0.24 4.09
CA ASN A 112 -5.44 0.06 4.49
C ASN A 112 -4.76 0.88 3.39
N ILE A 113 -4.26 2.06 3.72
CA ILE A 113 -3.65 2.94 2.73
C ILE A 113 -2.17 2.60 2.58
N GLY A 114 -1.73 2.31 1.35
CA GLY A 114 -0.37 1.93 1.03
C GLY A 114 0.60 3.11 0.96
N PHE A 115 1.74 2.97 1.62
CA PHE A 115 2.84 3.92 1.60
C PHE A 115 4.08 3.31 0.95
N PRO A 116 4.71 3.98 -0.02
CA PRO A 116 5.97 3.52 -0.59
C PRO A 116 7.14 3.87 0.34
N PHE A 117 7.94 2.87 0.69
CA PHE A 117 9.21 3.05 1.39
C PHE A 117 10.40 3.04 0.42
N TYR A 118 10.16 3.55 -0.76
CA TYR A 118 11.15 3.71 -1.82
C TYR A 118 10.92 5.04 -2.53
N GLY A 119 11.93 5.49 -3.22
CA GLY A 119 11.84 6.62 -4.13
C GLY A 119 11.80 6.15 -5.57
N THR A 120 11.26 6.98 -6.43
CA THR A 120 11.33 6.83 -7.88
C THR A 120 11.89 8.10 -8.48
N TRP A 121 12.52 7.98 -9.64
CA TRP A 121 13.09 9.13 -10.31
C TRP A 121 12.12 9.74 -11.34
N GLU A 122 12.37 10.99 -11.66
CA GLU A 122 11.60 11.73 -12.67
C GLU A 122 11.50 10.96 -14.00
N GLY A 123 10.28 10.69 -14.45
CA GLY A 123 9.98 9.98 -15.68
C GLY A 123 10.08 8.43 -15.61
N GLY A 124 10.46 7.85 -14.47
CA GLY A 124 10.66 6.40 -14.33
C GLY A 124 9.78 5.75 -13.27
N ARG A 125 8.71 5.07 -13.69
CA ARG A 125 7.88 4.25 -12.78
C ARG A 125 8.54 2.95 -12.35
N MET A 126 9.47 2.43 -13.15
CA MET A 126 9.99 1.07 -13.01
C MET A 126 11.29 0.98 -12.20
N GLU A 127 11.95 2.10 -11.94
CA GLU A 127 13.16 2.12 -11.14
C GLU A 127 12.84 2.61 -9.73
N GLN A 128 12.90 1.70 -8.78
CA GLN A 128 12.66 1.97 -7.37
C GLN A 128 13.99 1.99 -6.61
N TYR A 129 14.16 2.99 -5.76
CA TYR A 129 15.31 3.12 -4.87
C TYR A 129 14.86 2.98 -3.43
N ALA A 130 15.32 1.94 -2.76
CA ALA A 130 15.00 1.72 -1.37
C ALA A 130 15.35 2.94 -0.50
N TYR A 131 14.48 3.30 0.43
CA TYR A 131 14.70 4.44 1.31
C TYR A 131 16.03 4.31 2.09
N ASN A 132 16.37 3.12 2.55
CA ASN A 132 17.63 2.85 3.24
C ASN A 132 18.89 3.02 2.36
N ALA A 133 18.76 3.01 1.04
CA ALA A 133 19.86 3.27 0.12
C ALA A 133 20.13 4.78 -0.11
N ILE A 134 19.19 5.64 0.29
CA ILE A 134 19.27 7.10 0.10
C ILE A 134 19.85 7.80 1.35
N THR A 135 20.32 7.05 2.33
CA THR A 135 20.36 7.42 3.75
C THR A 135 21.43 8.40 4.21
N GLU A 136 22.49 8.64 3.46
CA GLU A 136 23.60 9.46 4.01
C GLU A 136 23.24 10.93 4.20
N GLU A 137 22.22 11.44 3.48
CA GLU A 137 21.85 12.86 3.48
C GLU A 137 20.33 13.08 3.70
N ILE A 138 19.58 12.09 4.19
CA ILE A 138 18.14 12.24 4.36
C ILE A 138 17.83 13.19 5.53
N SER A 139 17.19 14.30 5.20
CA SER A 139 16.47 15.12 6.18
C SER A 139 15.05 14.56 6.37
N PRO A 140 14.48 14.54 7.59
CA PRO A 140 13.11 14.10 7.83
C PRO A 140 12.04 14.93 7.08
N PHE A 141 12.44 16.06 6.50
CA PHE A 141 11.57 16.97 5.74
C PHE A 141 11.80 16.95 4.23
N ASN A 142 12.86 16.32 3.75
CA ASN A 142 13.14 16.25 2.33
C ASN A 142 12.31 15.13 1.68
N ASN A 143 11.76 15.43 0.50
CA ASN A 143 10.98 14.50 -0.31
C ASN A 143 11.67 14.18 -1.65
N PHE A 144 12.85 14.66 -1.86
CA PHE A 144 13.65 14.38 -3.05
C PHE A 144 15.14 14.30 -2.70
N TYR A 145 15.86 13.55 -3.52
CA TYR A 145 17.30 13.39 -3.47
C TYR A 145 17.86 13.43 -4.88
N THR A 146 19.00 14.07 -5.08
CA THR A 146 19.67 14.12 -6.39
C THR A 146 20.65 12.96 -6.48
N MET A 147 20.46 12.11 -7.48
CA MET A 147 21.33 10.97 -7.77
C MET A 147 22.01 11.15 -9.13
N LYS A 148 23.17 10.52 -9.30
CA LYS A 148 23.80 10.40 -10.62
C LYS A 148 23.22 9.21 -11.37
N LYS A 149 22.84 9.45 -12.61
CA LYS A 149 22.45 8.39 -13.54
C LYS A 149 23.66 7.49 -13.84
N TYR A 150 23.49 6.18 -13.66
CA TYR A 150 24.64 5.26 -13.77
C TYR A 150 25.32 5.30 -15.15
N ASP A 151 24.52 5.38 -16.21
CA ASP A 151 24.97 5.34 -17.60
C ASP A 151 25.47 6.67 -18.15
N THR A 152 24.80 7.79 -17.82
CA THR A 152 25.12 9.12 -18.39
C THR A 152 25.79 10.06 -17.39
N GLN A 153 25.81 9.72 -16.10
CA GLN A 153 26.29 10.57 -15.00
C GLN A 153 25.56 11.93 -14.89
N GLU A 154 24.41 12.05 -15.55
CA GLU A 154 23.52 13.20 -15.41
C GLU A 154 22.84 13.16 -14.04
N ASP A 155 22.58 14.36 -13.49
CA ASP A 155 21.79 14.48 -12.27
C ASP A 155 20.33 14.12 -12.56
N ARG A 156 19.71 13.36 -11.65
CA ARG A 156 18.29 13.08 -11.66
C ARG A 156 17.72 13.24 -10.26
N TYR A 157 16.49 13.73 -10.20
CA TYR A 157 15.77 13.82 -8.95
C TYR A 157 15.08 12.48 -8.67
N THR A 158 15.28 11.99 -7.45
CA THR A 158 14.55 10.85 -6.92
C THR A 158 13.60 11.37 -5.87
N TYR A 159 12.32 11.12 -6.07
CA TYR A 159 11.26 11.53 -5.14
C TYR A 159 10.93 10.36 -4.20
N PHE A 160 10.80 10.65 -2.93
CA PHE A 160 10.46 9.67 -1.90
C PHE A 160 9.59 10.30 -0.81
N ASN A 161 8.97 9.47 0.02
CA ASN A 161 8.21 9.96 1.16
C ASN A 161 9.14 10.16 2.35
N SER A 162 9.27 11.41 2.80
CA SER A 162 9.98 11.73 4.04
C SER A 162 9.19 11.29 5.27
N GLN A 163 9.84 11.27 6.43
CA GLN A 163 9.15 11.01 7.71
C GLN A 163 7.97 11.98 7.93
N ALA A 164 8.11 13.25 7.54
CA ALA A 164 7.04 14.23 7.67
C ALA A 164 5.81 13.83 6.85
N ILE A 165 5.99 13.46 5.58
CA ILE A 165 4.88 13.00 4.72
C ILE A 165 4.27 11.69 5.24
N ILE A 166 5.09 10.76 5.71
CA ILE A 166 4.60 9.50 6.29
C ILE A 166 3.75 9.78 7.53
N ARG A 167 4.17 10.70 8.41
CA ARG A 167 3.36 11.14 9.56
C ARG A 167 2.03 11.76 9.12
N ASP A 168 2.04 12.67 8.12
CA ASP A 168 0.82 13.30 7.62
C ASP A 168 -0.16 12.28 7.02
N LYS A 169 0.34 11.31 6.25
CA LYS A 169 -0.47 10.22 5.70
C LYS A 169 -1.03 9.32 6.80
N THR A 170 -0.22 9.01 7.82
CA THR A 170 -0.66 8.23 8.98
C THR A 170 -1.74 8.97 9.75
N ALA A 171 -1.55 10.27 9.97
CA ALA A 171 -2.53 11.15 10.61
C ALA A 171 -3.85 11.16 9.83
N TYR A 172 -3.78 11.28 8.51
CA TYR A 172 -4.95 11.23 7.65
C TYR A 172 -5.71 9.90 7.80
N ALA A 173 -5.00 8.77 7.69
CA ALA A 173 -5.61 7.46 7.83
C ALA A 173 -6.31 7.31 9.19
N TYR A 174 -5.62 7.67 10.26
CA TYR A 174 -6.15 7.60 11.63
C TYR A 174 -7.36 8.51 11.85
N LEU A 175 -7.27 9.79 11.50
CA LEU A 175 -8.32 10.78 11.73
C LEU A 175 -9.57 10.54 10.86
N LYS A 176 -9.41 9.94 9.68
CA LYS A 176 -10.51 9.57 8.81
C LYS A 176 -11.18 8.25 9.20
N GLY A 177 -10.57 7.48 10.10
CA GLY A 177 -11.08 6.19 10.57
C GLY A 177 -10.89 5.05 9.58
N TYR A 178 -9.83 5.10 8.78
CA TYR A 178 -9.44 3.96 7.94
C TYR A 178 -8.92 2.80 8.79
N GLY A 179 -9.00 1.57 8.27
CA GLY A 179 -8.62 0.35 8.97
C GLY A 179 -7.16 0.31 9.36
N GLY A 180 -6.30 0.88 8.52
CA GLY A 180 -4.87 0.91 8.80
C GLY A 180 -4.04 1.52 7.67
N VAL A 181 -2.76 1.21 7.72
CA VAL A 181 -1.80 1.53 6.67
C VAL A 181 -1.05 0.27 6.23
N MET A 182 -0.68 0.21 4.97
CA MET A 182 0.17 -0.82 4.40
C MET A 182 1.48 -0.17 3.93
N ILE A 183 2.58 -0.86 4.04
CA ILE A 183 3.89 -0.38 3.61
C ILE A 183 4.46 -1.28 2.52
N PHE A 184 4.99 -0.69 1.45
CA PHE A 184 5.71 -1.42 0.41
C PHE A 184 7.08 -0.78 0.19
N SER A 185 8.14 -1.40 0.68
CA SER A 185 8.12 -2.54 1.58
C SER A 185 9.01 -2.27 2.80
N GLN A 186 8.78 -2.98 3.88
CA GLN A 186 9.57 -2.87 5.10
C GLN A 186 11.08 -3.09 4.86
N TYR A 187 11.43 -3.93 3.89
CA TYR A 187 12.82 -4.16 3.47
C TYR A 187 13.52 -2.87 3.01
N CYS A 188 12.78 -1.90 2.51
CA CYS A 188 13.31 -0.62 2.04
C CYS A 188 13.54 0.40 3.16
N ASP A 189 13.06 0.13 4.39
CA ASP A 189 13.22 1.05 5.52
C ASP A 189 14.60 0.91 6.18
N LEU A 190 14.93 1.89 7.00
CA LEU A 190 16.04 1.83 7.94
C LEU A 190 15.71 0.88 9.10
N PRO A 191 16.73 0.36 9.82
CA PRO A 191 16.47 -0.44 11.01
C PRO A 191 15.59 0.31 12.01
N SER A 192 14.75 -0.42 12.74
CA SER A 192 13.77 0.15 13.68
C SER A 192 14.36 1.01 14.80
N GLY A 193 15.66 0.86 15.07
CA GLY A 193 16.40 1.70 16.03
C GLY A 193 16.96 3.01 15.43
N ASP A 194 16.85 3.21 14.12
CA ASP A 194 17.29 4.47 13.48
C ASP A 194 16.18 5.52 13.61
N GLU A 195 16.54 6.70 14.11
CA GLU A 195 15.60 7.80 14.29
C GLU A 195 14.96 8.30 12.97
N ARG A 196 15.55 7.93 11.84
CA ARG A 196 15.05 8.28 10.50
C ARG A 196 14.14 7.22 9.88
N SER A 197 13.90 6.08 10.57
CA SER A 197 13.01 5.02 10.05
C SER A 197 11.61 5.55 9.77
N LEU A 198 11.04 5.18 8.64
CA LEU A 198 9.67 5.54 8.24
C LEU A 198 8.64 4.77 9.09
N THR A 199 8.93 3.52 9.42
CA THR A 199 8.11 2.73 10.35
C THR A 199 8.07 3.37 11.74
N LYS A 200 9.20 3.93 12.19
CA LYS A 200 9.23 4.70 13.44
C LYS A 200 8.33 5.92 13.38
N ALA A 201 8.32 6.65 12.26
CA ALA A 201 7.46 7.82 12.09
C ALA A 201 5.96 7.47 12.19
N ILE A 202 5.54 6.30 11.67
CA ILE A 202 4.18 5.78 11.83
C ILE A 202 3.91 5.46 13.31
N SER A 203 4.80 4.69 13.94
CA SER A 203 4.65 4.25 15.32
C SER A 203 4.58 5.41 16.30
N ASP A 204 5.47 6.38 16.17
CA ASP A 204 5.52 7.57 17.01
C ASP A 204 4.20 8.35 16.94
N TYR A 205 3.67 8.58 15.73
CA TYR A 205 2.38 9.25 15.56
C TYR A 205 1.24 8.51 16.29
N LEU A 206 1.17 7.19 16.13
CA LEU A 206 0.11 6.39 16.75
C LEU A 206 0.23 6.30 18.27
N GLN A 207 1.42 6.49 18.82
CA GLN A 207 1.65 6.52 20.27
C GLN A 207 1.34 7.91 20.87
N GLU A 208 1.69 8.98 20.17
CA GLU A 208 1.39 10.36 20.60
C GLU A 208 -0.11 10.66 20.60
N GLY A 209 -0.88 10.02 19.71
CA GLY A 209 -2.33 10.19 19.59
C GLY A 209 -3.18 9.45 20.65
N LYS A 210 -2.51 8.75 21.59
CA LYS A 210 -3.15 8.09 22.74
C LYS A 210 -2.96 8.91 24.00
#